data_eea95685674d76a736e71fb0cff1264a
#
_entry.id   eea95685674d76a736e71fb0cff1264a
#
_cell.length_a   1.000
_cell.length_b   1.000
_cell.length_c   1.000
_cell.angle_alpha   90.00
_cell.angle_beta   90.00
_cell.angle_gamma   90.00
#
_symmetry.space_group_name_H-M   'P 1'
#
loop_
_entity.id
_entity.type
_entity.pdbx_description
1 polymer ?
#
loop_
_entity_poly.entity_id
_entity_poly.type
_entity_poly.pdbx_seq_one_letter_code
_entity_poly.pdbx_strand_id
1 'polypeptide(L)'
;MFSCAGDQSIKEEPIKNTPKDSLTLLKQQEFENINSQLKSDPNNPNLYIKRAQLYDKYNEFAMAIEDIDRALKVDSLIPEFYLLKAEICKKNDDYKYAKTTLDQCLMIDNNNVQARVELGWLAFLVKDYPQAIEYADAALKRNMYSAEAYYLKGMIFYEQQDTAKAISSLITAVEQESNYYDAYIQLGLLHFNQENTLAKEYFKNAIQLQPKNPEALYSYGLWCQEHGEYNEAIATYHKIIKLKPYREPYFNLGYIHQEYLKVYDVAIGFYTEAIGSDRTYFEAYYNRGLCHENMGNYQQAEQDFRAALKIKSDYDYAALALDRVLKKK
;
A
#
# COMPACT_ATOMS: atom_id res chain seq x y z
N MET A 1 65.97 -40.37 7.35
CA MET A 1 65.86 -39.61 8.61
C MET A 1 64.62 -38.83 8.54
N PHE A 2 63.77 -38.97 9.53
CA PHE A 2 62.42 -38.44 9.64
C PHE A 2 62.35 -36.90 9.76
N SER A 3 61.39 -36.23 9.20
CA SER A 3 60.90 -34.95 9.70
C SER A 3 59.41 -34.86 9.53
N CYS A 4 58.73 -34.57 10.61
CA CYS A 4 57.25 -34.53 10.79
C CYS A 4 56.61 -33.38 10.06
N ALA A 5 55.48 -33.68 9.46
CA ALA A 5 54.50 -32.68 8.99
C ALA A 5 53.72 -32.15 10.20
N GLY A 6 53.66 -30.83 10.32
CA GLY A 6 52.87 -30.15 11.35
C GLY A 6 51.41 -30.12 10.93
N ASP A 7 50.59 -30.50 11.88
CA ASP A 7 49.15 -30.43 11.88
C ASP A 7 48.69 -28.95 11.90
N GLN A 8 48.10 -28.45 10.82
CA GLN A 8 47.44 -27.14 10.80
C GLN A 8 45.96 -27.33 11.15
N SER A 9 45.65 -27.16 12.42
CA SER A 9 44.29 -27.01 12.89
C SER A 9 43.64 -25.77 12.23
N ILE A 10 42.69 -26.03 11.36
CA ILE A 10 41.78 -25.01 10.76
C ILE A 10 40.95 -24.43 11.91
N LYS A 11 41.24 -23.18 12.29
CA LYS A 11 40.37 -22.42 13.18
C LYS A 11 39.11 -22.07 12.37
N GLU A 12 37.99 -22.68 12.73
CA GLU A 12 36.65 -22.22 12.27
C GLU A 12 36.43 -20.80 12.76
N GLU A 13 36.32 -19.85 11.81
CA GLU A 13 35.86 -18.51 12.13
C GLU A 13 34.37 -18.57 12.57
N PRO A 14 33.96 -17.79 13.58
CA PRO A 14 32.57 -17.78 14.01
C PRO A 14 31.67 -17.28 12.87
N ILE A 15 30.64 -18.07 12.60
CA ILE A 15 29.56 -17.77 11.61
C ILE A 15 29.03 -16.36 11.90
N LYS A 16 29.22 -15.44 10.97
CA LYS A 16 28.61 -14.09 11.03
C LYS A 16 27.10 -14.24 11.09
N ASN A 17 26.48 -13.76 12.18
CA ASN A 17 25.04 -13.71 12.34
C ASN A 17 24.40 -13.08 11.10
N THR A 18 23.57 -13.84 10.42
CA THR A 18 22.80 -13.34 9.28
C THR A 18 21.69 -12.40 9.77
N PRO A 19 21.20 -11.46 8.97
CA PRO A 19 20.08 -10.56 9.37
C PRO A 19 18.83 -11.33 9.87
N LYS A 20 18.66 -12.57 9.41
CA LYS A 20 17.58 -13.46 9.80
C LYS A 20 17.74 -13.97 11.24
N ASP A 21 18.97 -14.22 11.66
CA ASP A 21 19.27 -14.68 13.04
C ASP A 21 19.06 -13.55 14.06
N SER A 22 19.38 -12.31 13.68
CA SER A 22 19.17 -11.14 14.56
C SER A 22 17.69 -10.84 14.79
N LEU A 23 16.82 -11.00 13.77
CA LEU A 23 15.37 -10.80 13.89
C LEU A 23 14.72 -11.88 14.76
N THR A 24 15.17 -13.12 14.61
CA THR A 24 14.70 -14.25 15.44
C THR A 24 15.07 -14.06 16.89
N LEU A 25 16.29 -13.60 17.16
CA LEU A 25 16.77 -13.33 18.51
C LEU A 25 15.98 -12.16 19.16
N LEU A 26 15.72 -11.10 18.41
CA LEU A 26 14.93 -9.97 18.88
C LEU A 26 13.51 -10.42 19.26
N LYS A 27 12.84 -11.16 18.38
CA LYS A 27 11.52 -11.74 18.65
C LYS A 27 11.54 -12.54 19.95
N GLN A 28 12.52 -13.44 20.11
CA GLN A 28 12.63 -14.26 21.32
C GLN A 28 12.78 -13.40 22.57
N GLN A 29 13.61 -12.37 22.56
CA GLN A 29 13.81 -11.46 23.69
C GLN A 29 12.54 -10.68 24.05
N GLU A 30 11.79 -10.18 23.04
CA GLU A 30 10.51 -9.49 23.28
C GLU A 30 9.49 -10.42 23.96
N PHE A 31 9.38 -11.68 23.51
CA PHE A 31 8.48 -12.67 24.16
C PHE A 31 8.96 -13.11 25.54
N GLU A 32 10.25 -13.30 25.76
CA GLU A 32 10.81 -13.65 27.08
C GLU A 32 10.49 -12.55 28.11
N ASN A 33 10.65 -11.28 27.73
CA ASN A 33 10.35 -10.15 28.60
C ASN A 33 8.88 -10.15 29.03
N ILE A 34 7.93 -10.20 28.08
CA ILE A 34 6.50 -10.16 28.40
C ILE A 34 6.05 -11.42 29.17
N ASN A 35 6.62 -12.58 28.85
CA ASN A 35 6.34 -13.83 29.57
C ASN A 35 6.83 -13.80 31.01
N SER A 36 7.97 -13.14 31.31
CA SER A 36 8.45 -12.98 32.68
C SER A 36 7.53 -12.08 33.49
N GLN A 37 6.98 -11.00 32.89
CA GLN A 37 6.01 -10.13 33.53
C GLN A 37 4.69 -10.88 33.84
N LEU A 38 4.19 -11.68 32.86
CA LEU A 38 3.00 -12.49 33.05
C LEU A 38 3.15 -13.57 34.14
N LYS A 39 4.38 -14.12 34.34
CA LYS A 39 4.64 -15.02 35.47
C LYS A 39 4.51 -14.30 36.82
N SER A 40 4.92 -13.03 36.88
CA SER A 40 4.85 -12.24 38.11
C SER A 40 3.45 -11.70 38.40
N ASP A 41 2.68 -11.41 37.35
CA ASP A 41 1.33 -10.84 37.43
C ASP A 41 0.38 -11.51 36.42
N PRO A 42 -0.06 -12.77 36.69
CA PRO A 42 -0.84 -13.54 35.73
C PRO A 42 -2.30 -13.05 35.55
N ASN A 43 -2.77 -12.17 36.43
CA ASN A 43 -4.15 -11.61 36.39
C ASN A 43 -4.18 -10.19 35.82
N ASN A 44 -3.11 -9.72 35.19
CA ASN A 44 -3.07 -8.41 34.55
C ASN A 44 -3.52 -8.51 33.08
N PRO A 45 -4.73 -8.05 32.72
CA PRO A 45 -5.23 -8.17 31.37
C PRO A 45 -4.37 -7.42 30.36
N ASN A 46 -3.77 -6.28 30.76
CA ASN A 46 -2.93 -5.47 29.89
C ASN A 46 -1.64 -6.19 29.43
N LEU A 47 -1.13 -7.13 30.21
CA LEU A 47 0.03 -7.93 29.82
C LEU A 47 -0.32 -8.93 28.71
N TYR A 48 -1.51 -9.52 28.76
CA TYR A 48 -2.02 -10.35 27.67
C TYR A 48 -2.24 -9.52 26.42
N ILE A 49 -2.80 -8.32 26.51
CA ILE A 49 -2.97 -7.40 25.38
C ILE A 49 -1.62 -7.02 24.75
N LYS A 50 -0.62 -6.68 25.57
CA LYS A 50 0.76 -6.42 25.05
C LYS A 50 1.34 -7.62 24.32
N ARG A 51 1.11 -8.85 24.83
CA ARG A 51 1.60 -10.05 24.15
C ARG A 51 0.80 -10.35 22.89
N ALA A 52 -0.51 -10.11 22.88
CA ALA A 52 -1.33 -10.19 21.68
C ALA A 52 -0.87 -9.22 20.58
N GLN A 53 -0.55 -7.98 20.93
CA GLN A 53 0.03 -7.01 19.99
C GLN A 53 1.40 -7.46 19.45
N LEU A 54 2.18 -8.16 20.27
CA LEU A 54 3.44 -8.75 19.85
C LEU A 54 3.21 -9.92 18.88
N TYR A 55 2.23 -10.77 19.15
CA TYR A 55 1.82 -11.83 18.22
C TYR A 55 1.30 -11.25 16.89
N ASP A 56 0.50 -10.18 16.92
CA ASP A 56 0.03 -9.46 15.74
C ASP A 56 1.21 -8.92 14.90
N LYS A 57 2.20 -8.28 15.55
CA LYS A 57 3.44 -7.81 14.90
C LYS A 57 4.16 -8.90 14.10
N TYR A 58 4.05 -10.15 14.55
CA TYR A 58 4.67 -11.31 13.89
C TYR A 58 3.69 -12.15 13.07
N ASN A 59 2.48 -11.65 12.80
CA ASN A 59 1.41 -12.32 12.05
C ASN A 59 0.95 -13.65 12.67
N GLU A 60 1.08 -13.81 13.97
CA GLU A 60 0.62 -14.99 14.74
C GLU A 60 -0.79 -14.75 15.28
N PHE A 61 -1.75 -14.49 14.39
CA PHE A 61 -3.08 -14.00 14.71
C PHE A 61 -3.88 -14.91 15.66
N ALA A 62 -3.78 -16.23 15.50
CA ALA A 62 -4.45 -17.18 16.38
C ALA A 62 -3.99 -17.04 17.85
N MET A 63 -2.68 -16.90 18.06
CA MET A 63 -2.10 -16.70 19.40
C MET A 63 -2.48 -15.34 19.98
N ALA A 64 -2.56 -14.31 19.13
CA ALA A 64 -3.01 -12.99 19.53
C ALA A 64 -4.46 -13.01 20.03
N ILE A 65 -5.37 -13.67 19.29
CA ILE A 65 -6.78 -13.82 19.67
C ILE A 65 -6.89 -14.59 21.02
N GLU A 66 -6.10 -15.65 21.20
CA GLU A 66 -6.11 -16.43 22.43
C GLU A 66 -5.70 -15.59 23.66
N ASP A 67 -4.70 -14.72 23.50
CA ASP A 67 -4.28 -13.81 24.58
C ASP A 67 -5.32 -12.72 24.86
N ILE A 68 -5.98 -12.17 23.83
CA ILE A 68 -7.08 -11.23 24.07
C ILE A 68 -8.24 -11.93 24.80
N ASP A 69 -8.52 -13.20 24.45
CA ASP A 69 -9.54 -13.99 25.18
C ASP A 69 -9.18 -14.21 26.65
N ARG A 70 -7.88 -14.34 26.95
CA ARG A 70 -7.41 -14.39 28.35
C ARG A 70 -7.59 -13.05 29.05
N ALA A 71 -7.26 -11.94 28.36
CA ALA A 71 -7.50 -10.61 28.90
C ALA A 71 -8.99 -10.36 29.19
N LEU A 72 -9.87 -10.73 28.26
CA LEU A 72 -11.33 -10.62 28.43
C LEU A 72 -11.92 -11.53 29.51
N LYS A 73 -11.26 -12.65 29.83
CA LYS A 73 -11.65 -13.48 31.00
C LYS A 73 -11.31 -12.79 32.32
N VAL A 74 -10.27 -11.98 32.37
CA VAL A 74 -9.89 -11.22 33.55
C VAL A 74 -10.78 -9.98 33.70
N ASP A 75 -10.98 -9.24 32.59
CA ASP A 75 -11.86 -8.07 32.55
C ASP A 75 -12.59 -8.00 31.20
N SER A 76 -13.88 -8.27 31.23
CA SER A 76 -14.75 -8.30 30.05
C SER A 76 -15.43 -6.95 29.79
N LEU A 77 -15.16 -5.90 30.55
CA LEU A 77 -15.85 -4.62 30.43
C LEU A 77 -15.02 -3.55 29.70
N ILE A 78 -13.90 -3.93 29.09
CA ILE A 78 -12.99 -3.01 28.39
C ILE A 78 -13.27 -3.07 26.89
N PRO A 79 -13.94 -2.06 26.28
CA PRO A 79 -14.30 -2.06 24.85
C PRO A 79 -13.09 -2.17 23.92
N GLU A 80 -11.95 -1.60 24.30
CA GLU A 80 -10.70 -1.58 23.51
C GLU A 80 -10.17 -2.98 23.22
N PHE A 81 -10.42 -3.95 24.12
CA PHE A 81 -10.01 -5.35 23.90
C PHE A 81 -10.82 -6.02 22.79
N TYR A 82 -12.11 -5.71 22.71
CA TYR A 82 -12.97 -6.17 21.62
C TYR A 82 -12.60 -5.53 20.29
N LEU A 83 -12.28 -4.23 20.28
CA LEU A 83 -11.82 -3.53 19.07
C LEU A 83 -10.54 -4.15 18.55
N LEU A 84 -9.53 -4.37 19.40
CA LEU A 84 -8.28 -5.03 19.01
C LEU A 84 -8.53 -6.45 18.51
N LYS A 85 -9.40 -7.22 19.21
CA LYS A 85 -9.75 -8.57 18.76
C LYS A 85 -10.37 -8.57 17.38
N ALA A 86 -11.31 -7.67 17.12
CA ALA A 86 -11.97 -7.55 15.83
C ALA A 86 -10.98 -7.15 14.71
N GLU A 87 -10.04 -6.26 15.01
CA GLU A 87 -8.97 -5.89 14.08
C GLU A 87 -8.11 -7.11 13.70
N ILE A 88 -7.69 -7.89 14.69
CA ILE A 88 -6.86 -9.09 14.44
C ILE A 88 -7.67 -10.17 13.70
N CYS A 89 -8.96 -10.32 14.01
CA CYS A 89 -9.83 -11.23 13.26
C CYS A 89 -9.93 -10.82 11.79
N LYS A 90 -10.04 -9.52 11.47
CA LYS A 90 -10.01 -9.02 10.09
C LYS A 90 -8.69 -9.33 9.38
N LYS A 91 -7.55 -9.17 10.06
CA LYS A 91 -6.23 -9.54 9.52
C LYS A 91 -6.09 -11.04 9.25
N ASN A 92 -6.84 -11.86 9.97
CA ASN A 92 -6.92 -13.32 9.81
C ASN A 92 -8.05 -13.76 8.86
N ASP A 93 -8.63 -12.83 8.10
CA ASP A 93 -9.76 -13.05 7.18
C ASP A 93 -11.04 -13.60 7.83
N ASP A 94 -11.15 -13.60 9.17
CA ASP A 94 -12.33 -14.03 9.90
C ASP A 94 -13.29 -12.87 10.16
N TYR A 95 -13.89 -12.35 9.09
CA TYR A 95 -14.81 -11.22 9.13
C TYR A 95 -16.10 -11.50 9.92
N LYS A 96 -16.54 -12.76 9.93
CA LYS A 96 -17.72 -13.16 10.71
C LYS A 96 -17.45 -13.04 12.21
N TYR A 97 -16.29 -13.50 12.66
CA TYR A 97 -15.92 -13.40 14.07
C TYR A 97 -15.60 -11.97 14.48
N ALA A 98 -14.97 -11.19 13.58
CA ALA A 98 -14.79 -9.75 13.77
C ALA A 98 -16.13 -9.04 14.01
N LYS A 99 -17.16 -9.31 13.17
CA LYS A 99 -18.50 -8.75 13.35
C LYS A 99 -19.09 -9.09 14.72
N THR A 100 -19.07 -10.38 15.07
CA THR A 100 -19.61 -10.84 16.36
C THR A 100 -18.90 -10.14 17.54
N THR A 101 -17.59 -9.98 17.44
CA THR A 101 -16.78 -9.31 18.47
C THR A 101 -17.12 -7.82 18.59
N LEU A 102 -17.35 -7.13 17.46
CA LEU A 102 -17.80 -5.73 17.47
C LEU A 102 -19.22 -5.58 18.03
N ASP A 103 -20.12 -6.51 17.74
CA ASP A 103 -21.45 -6.54 18.32
C ASP A 103 -21.35 -6.69 19.86
N GLN A 104 -20.44 -7.55 20.37
CA GLN A 104 -20.14 -7.66 21.80
C GLN A 104 -19.58 -6.36 22.38
N CYS A 105 -18.68 -5.68 21.67
CA CYS A 105 -18.18 -4.36 22.07
C CYS A 105 -19.34 -3.38 22.30
N LEU A 106 -20.33 -3.34 21.39
CA LEU A 106 -21.49 -2.47 21.51
C LEU A 106 -22.47 -2.88 22.64
N MET A 107 -22.45 -4.14 23.08
CA MET A 107 -23.19 -4.55 24.28
C MET A 107 -22.55 -3.99 25.54
N ILE A 108 -21.23 -3.83 25.59
CA ILE A 108 -20.49 -3.27 26.72
C ILE A 108 -20.57 -1.74 26.70
N ASP A 109 -20.27 -1.14 25.53
CA ASP A 109 -20.34 0.32 25.33
C ASP A 109 -21.20 0.63 24.09
N ASN A 110 -22.49 0.86 24.33
CA ASN A 110 -23.42 1.24 23.24
C ASN A 110 -23.15 2.64 22.65
N ASN A 111 -22.20 3.40 23.16
CA ASN A 111 -21.80 4.68 22.57
C ASN A 111 -20.49 4.58 21.77
N ASN A 112 -19.90 3.41 21.68
CA ASN A 112 -18.63 3.22 21.01
C ASN A 112 -18.74 3.56 19.51
N VAL A 113 -18.13 4.67 19.13
CA VAL A 113 -18.14 5.20 17.76
C VAL A 113 -17.31 4.30 16.85
N GLN A 114 -16.12 3.89 17.33
CA GLN A 114 -15.19 3.08 16.55
C GLN A 114 -15.80 1.72 16.18
N ALA A 115 -16.45 1.04 17.12
CA ALA A 115 -17.12 -0.24 16.85
C ALA A 115 -18.20 -0.12 15.75
N ARG A 116 -18.93 1.02 15.72
CA ARG A 116 -19.91 1.27 14.65
C ARG A 116 -19.26 1.51 13.30
N VAL A 117 -18.22 2.32 13.27
CA VAL A 117 -17.48 2.56 12.01
C VAL A 117 -16.90 1.26 11.46
N GLU A 118 -16.34 0.41 12.33
CA GLU A 118 -15.81 -0.89 11.94
C GLU A 118 -16.88 -1.85 11.42
N LEU A 119 -18.06 -1.88 12.04
CA LEU A 119 -19.22 -2.62 11.52
C LEU A 119 -19.69 -2.08 10.16
N GLY A 120 -19.63 -0.76 10.01
CA GLY A 120 -19.90 -0.12 8.72
C GLY A 120 -18.92 -0.54 7.63
N TRP A 121 -17.63 -0.62 7.94
CA TRP A 121 -16.62 -1.15 7.01
C TRP A 121 -16.85 -2.62 6.67
N LEU A 122 -17.26 -3.45 7.63
CA LEU A 122 -17.61 -4.85 7.33
C LEU A 122 -18.82 -4.96 6.42
N ALA A 123 -19.85 -4.12 6.61
CA ALA A 123 -21.00 -4.05 5.72
C ALA A 123 -20.61 -3.53 4.31
N PHE A 124 -19.72 -2.53 4.24
CA PHE A 124 -19.17 -2.01 2.99
C PHE A 124 -18.43 -3.11 2.20
N LEU A 125 -17.62 -3.92 2.87
CA LEU A 125 -16.84 -5.01 2.25
C LEU A 125 -17.73 -6.04 1.54
N VAL A 126 -18.90 -6.33 2.11
CA VAL A 126 -19.89 -7.23 1.49
C VAL A 126 -20.89 -6.50 0.59
N LYS A 127 -20.63 -5.21 0.31
CA LYS A 127 -21.44 -4.33 -0.53
C LYS A 127 -22.88 -4.10 -0.02
N ASP A 128 -23.10 -4.31 1.27
CA ASP A 128 -24.35 -3.90 1.93
C ASP A 128 -24.30 -2.41 2.27
N TYR A 129 -24.35 -1.57 1.24
CA TYR A 129 -24.24 -0.11 1.40
C TYR A 129 -25.35 0.51 2.26
N PRO A 130 -26.62 0.04 2.21
CA PRO A 130 -27.64 0.55 3.12
C PRO A 130 -27.27 0.33 4.60
N GLN A 131 -26.81 -0.85 4.96
CA GLN A 131 -26.39 -1.16 6.32
C GLN A 131 -25.09 -0.40 6.71
N ALA A 132 -24.15 -0.25 5.78
CA ALA A 132 -22.94 0.53 6.00
C ALA A 132 -23.26 2.00 6.31
N ILE A 133 -24.20 2.62 5.59
CA ILE A 133 -24.69 3.99 5.85
C ILE A 133 -25.37 4.06 7.23
N GLU A 134 -26.20 3.09 7.58
CA GLU A 134 -26.86 3.05 8.89
C GLU A 134 -25.85 3.05 10.04
N TYR A 135 -24.79 2.24 9.93
CA TYR A 135 -23.72 2.21 10.93
C TYR A 135 -22.95 3.53 10.98
N ALA A 136 -22.61 4.12 9.82
CA ALA A 136 -21.92 5.41 9.77
C ALA A 136 -22.79 6.53 10.39
N ASP A 137 -24.08 6.59 10.09
CA ASP A 137 -25.01 7.55 10.64
C ASP A 137 -25.21 7.33 12.15
N ALA A 138 -25.24 6.07 12.60
CA ALA A 138 -25.29 5.74 14.02
C ALA A 138 -24.02 6.18 14.75
N ALA A 139 -22.85 6.07 14.13
CA ALA A 139 -21.59 6.59 14.65
C ALA A 139 -21.63 8.13 14.76
N LEU A 140 -22.07 8.83 13.72
CA LEU A 140 -22.20 10.29 13.67
C LEU A 140 -23.21 10.84 14.66
N LYS A 141 -24.27 10.11 14.98
CA LYS A 141 -25.22 10.47 16.07
C LYS A 141 -24.55 10.45 17.45
N ARG A 142 -23.47 9.71 17.64
CA ARG A 142 -22.69 9.65 18.90
C ARG A 142 -21.56 10.66 18.93
N ASN A 143 -20.86 10.78 17.81
CA ASN A 143 -19.80 11.77 17.60
C ASN A 143 -19.93 12.38 16.21
N MET A 144 -20.52 13.56 16.11
CA MET A 144 -20.70 14.29 14.86
C MET A 144 -19.37 14.76 14.23
N TYR A 145 -18.26 14.64 14.96
CA TYR A 145 -16.92 15.02 14.49
C TYR A 145 -16.05 13.81 14.06
N SER A 146 -16.65 12.61 13.95
CA SER A 146 -15.89 11.42 13.53
C SER A 146 -15.50 11.51 12.05
N ALA A 147 -14.24 11.84 11.80
CA ALA A 147 -13.66 11.88 10.45
C ALA A 147 -13.77 10.52 9.73
N GLU A 148 -13.53 9.44 10.49
CA GLU A 148 -13.62 8.07 9.95
C GLU A 148 -15.03 7.70 9.48
N ALA A 149 -16.08 8.15 10.19
CA ALA A 149 -17.45 7.89 9.78
C ALA A 149 -17.81 8.68 8.50
N TYR A 150 -17.33 9.92 8.38
CA TYR A 150 -17.48 10.69 7.13
C TYR A 150 -16.68 10.07 5.98
N TYR A 151 -15.47 9.59 6.26
CA TYR A 151 -14.67 8.90 5.25
C TYR A 151 -15.38 7.62 4.75
N LEU A 152 -15.91 6.80 5.65
CA LEU A 152 -16.73 5.64 5.30
C LEU A 152 -17.90 6.04 4.40
N LYS A 153 -18.65 7.09 4.75
CA LYS A 153 -19.76 7.59 3.90
C LYS A 153 -19.25 8.04 2.53
N GLY A 154 -18.11 8.72 2.49
CA GLY A 154 -17.47 9.12 1.24
C GLY A 154 -17.16 7.93 0.33
N MET A 155 -16.61 6.86 0.89
CA MET A 155 -16.30 5.63 0.14
C MET A 155 -17.56 4.89 -0.31
N ILE A 156 -18.62 4.86 0.51
CA ILE A 156 -19.92 4.27 0.13
C ILE A 156 -20.52 5.01 -1.07
N PHE A 157 -20.57 6.35 -1.01
CA PHE A 157 -21.09 7.14 -2.11
C PHE A 157 -20.23 7.05 -3.38
N TYR A 158 -18.92 6.92 -3.23
CA TYR A 158 -18.03 6.66 -4.36
C TYR A 158 -18.38 5.35 -5.08
N GLU A 159 -18.54 4.25 -4.35
CA GLU A 159 -18.96 2.95 -4.92
C GLU A 159 -20.34 2.98 -5.55
N GLN A 160 -21.23 3.81 -5.02
CA GLN A 160 -22.56 4.06 -5.58
C GLN A 160 -22.55 5.06 -6.77
N GLN A 161 -21.37 5.55 -7.18
CA GLN A 161 -21.19 6.53 -8.24
C GLN A 161 -21.86 7.90 -7.96
N ASP A 162 -22.21 8.18 -6.71
CA ASP A 162 -22.68 9.50 -6.28
C ASP A 162 -21.48 10.39 -5.90
N THR A 163 -20.76 10.83 -6.95
CA THR A 163 -19.51 11.58 -6.80
C THR A 163 -19.69 12.86 -5.97
N ALA A 164 -20.84 13.51 -6.08
CA ALA A 164 -21.11 14.75 -5.34
C ALA A 164 -21.17 14.51 -3.83
N LYS A 165 -21.89 13.46 -3.39
CA LYS A 165 -21.96 13.10 -1.97
C LYS A 165 -20.62 12.51 -1.48
N ALA A 166 -19.90 11.78 -2.32
CA ALA A 166 -18.58 11.27 -2.00
C ALA A 166 -17.63 12.42 -1.65
N ILE A 167 -17.49 13.40 -2.54
CA ILE A 167 -16.64 14.59 -2.33
C ILE A 167 -17.08 15.35 -1.07
N SER A 168 -18.37 15.63 -0.90
CA SER A 168 -18.89 16.35 0.27
C SER A 168 -18.53 15.64 1.58
N SER A 169 -18.70 14.31 1.63
CA SER A 169 -18.39 13.52 2.81
C SER A 169 -16.87 13.50 3.10
N LEU A 170 -16.05 13.34 2.07
CA LEU A 170 -14.59 13.34 2.21
C LEU A 170 -14.04 14.72 2.61
N ILE A 171 -14.62 15.81 2.10
CA ILE A 171 -14.28 17.18 2.56
C ILE A 171 -14.58 17.30 4.05
N THR A 172 -15.76 16.87 4.49
CA THR A 172 -16.10 16.90 5.92
C THR A 172 -15.10 16.06 6.73
N ALA A 173 -14.67 14.90 6.24
CA ALA A 173 -13.66 14.09 6.93
C ALA A 173 -12.37 14.87 7.18
N VAL A 174 -11.81 15.56 6.17
CA VAL A 174 -10.57 16.35 6.32
C VAL A 174 -10.78 17.63 7.11
N GLU A 175 -11.98 18.18 7.16
CA GLU A 175 -12.33 19.32 8.04
C GLU A 175 -12.37 18.91 9.50
N GLN A 176 -12.81 17.67 9.81
CA GLN A 176 -12.80 17.15 11.18
C GLN A 176 -11.40 16.70 11.60
N GLU A 177 -10.64 16.11 10.70
CA GLU A 177 -9.29 15.63 10.95
C GLU A 177 -8.35 16.03 9.79
N SER A 178 -7.63 17.14 9.98
CA SER A 178 -6.77 17.73 8.93
C SER A 178 -5.55 16.88 8.54
N ASN A 179 -5.25 15.83 9.27
CA ASN A 179 -4.19 14.86 8.98
C ASN A 179 -4.72 13.52 8.41
N TYR A 180 -5.95 13.49 7.91
CA TYR A 180 -6.57 12.28 7.36
C TYR A 180 -6.06 12.00 5.93
N TYR A 181 -4.92 11.28 5.86
CA TYR A 181 -4.19 11.00 4.61
C TYR A 181 -5.08 10.38 3.53
N ASP A 182 -5.84 9.30 3.88
CA ASP A 182 -6.62 8.54 2.90
C ASP A 182 -7.75 9.39 2.28
N ALA A 183 -8.34 10.30 3.06
CA ALA A 183 -9.35 11.20 2.54
C ALA A 183 -8.78 12.22 1.54
N TYR A 184 -7.56 12.72 1.76
CA TYR A 184 -6.87 13.57 0.79
C TYR A 184 -6.55 12.83 -0.51
N ILE A 185 -6.11 11.58 -0.42
CA ILE A 185 -5.85 10.76 -1.62
C ILE A 185 -7.15 10.57 -2.41
N GLN A 186 -8.25 10.18 -1.76
CA GLN A 186 -9.52 9.96 -2.43
C GLN A 186 -10.09 11.25 -3.04
N LEU A 187 -10.00 12.39 -2.35
CA LEU A 187 -10.37 13.69 -2.90
C LEU A 187 -9.52 14.02 -4.14
N GLY A 188 -8.20 13.81 -4.05
CA GLY A 188 -7.31 14.00 -5.17
C GLY A 188 -7.70 13.17 -6.39
N LEU A 189 -7.97 11.88 -6.21
CA LEU A 189 -8.39 10.97 -7.28
C LEU A 189 -9.74 11.34 -7.87
N LEU A 190 -10.73 11.72 -7.04
CA LEU A 190 -12.06 12.13 -7.51
C LEU A 190 -11.99 13.41 -8.35
N HIS A 191 -11.21 14.39 -7.92
CA HIS A 191 -11.02 15.63 -8.68
C HIS A 191 -10.17 15.40 -9.93
N PHE A 192 -9.18 14.51 -9.89
CA PHE A 192 -8.40 14.13 -11.07
C PHE A 192 -9.26 13.53 -12.17
N ASN A 193 -10.14 12.60 -11.82
CA ASN A 193 -11.09 12.00 -12.77
C ASN A 193 -12.10 13.01 -13.36
N GLN A 194 -12.27 14.16 -12.72
CA GLN A 194 -13.11 15.27 -13.20
C GLN A 194 -12.30 16.37 -13.91
N GLU A 195 -11.02 16.15 -14.18
CA GLU A 195 -10.11 17.14 -14.76
C GLU A 195 -10.06 18.46 -13.95
N ASN A 196 -10.30 18.37 -12.64
CA ASN A 196 -10.37 19.52 -11.75
C ASN A 196 -9.00 19.81 -11.14
N THR A 197 -8.56 21.06 -11.22
CA THR A 197 -7.24 21.51 -10.71
C THR A 197 -7.06 21.35 -9.21
N LEU A 198 -8.14 21.22 -8.43
CA LEU A 198 -8.09 20.93 -6.99
C LEU A 198 -7.38 19.62 -6.66
N ALA A 199 -7.35 18.66 -7.59
CA ALA A 199 -6.65 17.39 -7.42
C ALA A 199 -5.19 17.61 -6.98
N LYS A 200 -4.51 18.58 -7.59
CA LYS A 200 -3.12 18.94 -7.27
C LYS A 200 -2.93 19.29 -5.79
N GLU A 201 -3.81 20.11 -5.26
CA GLU A 201 -3.69 20.58 -3.88
C GLU A 201 -4.00 19.45 -2.89
N TYR A 202 -4.97 18.59 -3.17
CA TYR A 202 -5.24 17.42 -2.35
C TYR A 202 -4.08 16.42 -2.34
N PHE A 203 -3.45 16.14 -3.48
CA PHE A 203 -2.25 15.30 -3.51
C PHE A 203 -1.07 15.93 -2.77
N LYS A 204 -0.88 17.25 -2.85
CA LYS A 204 0.15 17.94 -2.07
C LYS A 204 -0.09 17.81 -0.57
N ASN A 205 -1.34 17.96 -0.10
CA ASN A 205 -1.68 17.76 1.30
C ASN A 205 -1.36 16.32 1.76
N ALA A 206 -1.70 15.31 0.94
CA ALA A 206 -1.34 13.93 1.22
C ALA A 206 0.18 13.73 1.30
N ILE A 207 0.95 14.32 0.36
CA ILE A 207 2.42 14.26 0.38
C ILE A 207 2.99 14.97 1.61
N GLN A 208 2.41 16.07 2.05
CA GLN A 208 2.85 16.78 3.25
C GLN A 208 2.69 15.92 4.50
N LEU A 209 1.58 15.16 4.59
CA LEU A 209 1.32 14.23 5.69
C LEU A 209 2.24 13.01 5.65
N GLN A 210 2.45 12.43 4.47
CA GLN A 210 3.28 11.25 4.26
C GLN A 210 4.30 11.45 3.12
N PRO A 211 5.42 12.17 3.36
CA PRO A 211 6.35 12.58 2.30
C PRO A 211 7.08 11.44 1.58
N LYS A 212 7.08 10.26 2.17
CA LYS A 212 7.73 9.06 1.65
C LYS A 212 6.74 8.01 1.15
N ASN A 213 5.45 8.31 1.14
CA ASN A 213 4.45 7.39 0.61
C ASN A 213 4.46 7.44 -0.92
N PRO A 214 4.75 6.31 -1.62
CA PRO A 214 4.82 6.30 -3.09
C PRO A 214 3.48 6.59 -3.76
N GLU A 215 2.35 6.27 -3.14
CA GLU A 215 1.01 6.43 -3.69
C GLU A 215 0.69 7.91 -3.96
N ALA A 216 0.83 8.77 -2.93
CA ALA A 216 0.58 10.20 -3.08
C ALA A 216 1.54 10.85 -4.10
N LEU A 217 2.82 10.46 -4.04
CA LEU A 217 3.83 10.94 -4.98
C LEU A 217 3.49 10.51 -6.42
N TYR A 218 3.08 9.26 -6.62
CA TYR A 218 2.75 8.75 -7.94
C TYR A 218 1.52 9.46 -8.53
N SER A 219 0.45 9.59 -7.75
CA SER A 219 -0.77 10.28 -8.16
C SER A 219 -0.50 11.76 -8.50
N TYR A 220 0.32 12.44 -7.70
CA TYR A 220 0.76 13.81 -7.98
C TYR A 220 1.62 13.91 -9.24
N GLY A 221 2.59 13.01 -9.40
CA GLY A 221 3.43 12.95 -10.59
C GLY A 221 2.63 12.73 -11.87
N LEU A 222 1.64 11.84 -11.81
CA LEU A 222 0.73 11.57 -12.92
C LEU A 222 -0.12 12.79 -13.26
N TRP A 223 -0.68 13.46 -12.23
CA TRP A 223 -1.40 14.71 -12.41
C TRP A 223 -0.54 15.77 -13.12
N CYS A 224 0.69 15.98 -12.64
CA CYS A 224 1.63 16.92 -13.25
C CYS A 224 1.95 16.57 -14.72
N GLN A 225 2.14 15.29 -15.02
CA GLN A 225 2.39 14.81 -16.38
C GLN A 225 1.24 15.12 -17.32
N GLU A 226 0.00 14.85 -16.92
CA GLU A 226 -1.18 15.08 -17.75
C GLU A 226 -1.50 16.56 -17.95
N HIS A 227 -1.08 17.41 -17.01
CA HIS A 227 -1.28 18.86 -17.10
C HIS A 227 -0.05 19.63 -17.67
N GLY A 228 0.93 18.91 -18.25
CA GLY A 228 2.09 19.53 -18.89
C GLY A 228 3.16 20.06 -17.95
N GLU A 229 3.06 19.78 -16.65
CA GLU A 229 4.05 20.17 -15.64
C GLU A 229 5.20 19.14 -15.60
N TYR A 230 5.86 18.91 -16.73
CA TYR A 230 6.81 17.80 -16.89
C TYR A 230 8.00 17.86 -15.95
N ASN A 231 8.52 19.05 -15.64
CA ASN A 231 9.64 19.19 -14.71
C ASN A 231 9.28 18.71 -13.30
N GLU A 232 8.06 19.00 -12.85
CA GLU A 232 7.53 18.60 -11.55
C GLU A 232 7.26 17.08 -11.53
N ALA A 233 6.69 16.55 -12.61
CA ALA A 233 6.48 15.11 -12.78
C ALA A 233 7.80 14.34 -12.72
N ILE A 234 8.82 14.78 -13.48
CA ILE A 234 10.16 14.18 -13.50
C ILE A 234 10.78 14.20 -12.09
N ALA A 235 10.75 15.35 -11.41
CA ALA A 235 11.29 15.47 -10.06
C ALA A 235 10.59 14.53 -9.08
N THR A 236 9.28 14.37 -9.22
CA THR A 236 8.47 13.52 -8.38
C THR A 236 8.74 12.02 -8.62
N TYR A 237 8.81 11.59 -9.89
CA TYR A 237 9.16 10.21 -10.22
C TYR A 237 10.58 9.84 -9.75
N HIS A 238 11.53 10.77 -9.83
CA HIS A 238 12.86 10.55 -9.25
C HIS A 238 12.84 10.39 -7.72
N LYS A 239 11.96 11.11 -7.01
CA LYS A 239 11.78 10.87 -5.56
C LYS A 239 11.28 9.47 -5.28
N ILE A 240 10.29 8.98 -6.06
CA ILE A 240 9.76 7.63 -5.90
C ILE A 240 10.85 6.58 -6.11
N ILE A 241 11.63 6.69 -7.18
CA ILE A 241 12.71 5.75 -7.51
C ILE A 241 13.74 5.66 -6.39
N LYS A 242 14.08 6.80 -5.75
CA LYS A 242 14.99 6.82 -4.60
C LYS A 242 14.42 6.14 -3.36
N LEU A 243 13.10 6.14 -3.18
CA LEU A 243 12.43 5.48 -2.05
C LEU A 243 12.30 3.97 -2.29
N LYS A 244 11.79 3.61 -3.44
CA LYS A 244 11.57 2.22 -3.86
C LYS A 244 11.51 2.19 -5.39
N PRO A 245 12.54 1.64 -6.07
CA PRO A 245 12.50 1.50 -7.52
C PRO A 245 11.47 0.44 -7.92
N TYR A 246 10.59 0.79 -8.86
CA TYR A 246 9.65 -0.12 -9.53
C TYR A 246 9.31 0.40 -10.92
N ARG A 247 8.67 -0.40 -11.76
CA ARG A 247 8.58 -0.20 -13.22
C ARG A 247 7.85 1.07 -13.65
N GLU A 248 6.77 1.46 -12.97
CA GLU A 248 5.89 2.54 -13.42
C GLU A 248 6.56 3.93 -13.43
N PRO A 249 7.28 4.40 -12.38
CA PRO A 249 8.00 5.67 -12.43
C PRO A 249 9.08 5.72 -13.51
N TYR A 250 9.80 4.63 -13.74
CA TYR A 250 10.77 4.56 -14.84
C TYR A 250 10.07 4.66 -16.20
N PHE A 251 8.96 3.93 -16.38
CA PHE A 251 8.18 3.99 -17.61
C PHE A 251 7.69 5.41 -17.91
N ASN A 252 7.12 6.09 -16.89
CA ASN A 252 6.60 7.44 -17.04
C ASN A 252 7.72 8.46 -17.33
N LEU A 253 8.90 8.33 -16.73
CA LEU A 253 10.08 9.11 -17.10
C LEU A 253 10.46 8.88 -18.57
N GLY A 254 10.51 7.62 -19.01
CA GLY A 254 10.74 7.28 -20.41
C GLY A 254 9.72 7.92 -21.33
N TYR A 255 8.44 7.84 -20.97
CA TYR A 255 7.34 8.40 -21.75
C TYR A 255 7.42 9.93 -21.87
N ILE A 256 7.70 10.64 -20.77
CA ILE A 256 7.89 12.10 -20.80
C ILE A 256 9.05 12.47 -21.74
N HIS A 257 10.19 11.79 -21.64
CA HIS A 257 11.34 12.09 -22.48
C HIS A 257 11.09 11.73 -23.95
N GLN A 258 10.35 10.66 -24.24
CA GLN A 258 9.98 10.26 -25.59
C GLN A 258 8.97 11.22 -26.22
N GLU A 259 7.83 11.42 -25.57
CA GLU A 259 6.66 12.08 -26.19
C GLU A 259 6.72 13.59 -26.12
N TYR A 260 7.20 14.14 -25.03
CA TYR A 260 7.15 15.59 -24.81
C TYR A 260 8.49 16.26 -25.01
N LEU A 261 9.59 15.66 -24.53
CA LEU A 261 10.92 16.25 -24.65
C LEU A 261 11.66 15.82 -25.93
N LYS A 262 11.23 14.71 -26.57
CA LYS A 262 11.84 14.12 -27.78
C LYS A 262 13.32 13.73 -27.60
N VAL A 263 13.73 13.37 -26.39
CA VAL A 263 15.10 12.96 -26.03
C VAL A 263 15.13 11.44 -25.94
N TYR A 264 15.19 10.79 -27.13
CA TYR A 264 14.99 9.35 -27.26
C TYR A 264 16.06 8.49 -26.59
N ASP A 265 17.32 8.94 -26.57
CA ASP A 265 18.43 8.25 -25.89
C ASP A 265 18.19 8.16 -24.36
N VAL A 266 17.72 9.24 -23.75
CA VAL A 266 17.34 9.27 -22.33
C VAL A 266 16.13 8.38 -22.06
N ALA A 267 15.12 8.44 -22.92
CA ALA A 267 13.92 7.60 -22.83
C ALA A 267 14.28 6.10 -22.87
N ILE A 268 15.17 5.68 -23.77
CA ILE A 268 15.68 4.30 -23.86
C ILE A 268 16.30 3.86 -22.52
N GLY A 269 17.07 4.72 -21.88
CA GLY A 269 17.63 4.45 -20.55
C GLY A 269 16.54 4.13 -19.53
N PHE A 270 15.54 4.97 -19.41
CA PHE A 270 14.45 4.77 -18.47
C PHE A 270 13.58 3.54 -18.78
N TYR A 271 13.26 3.29 -20.03
CA TYR A 271 12.55 2.05 -20.41
C TYR A 271 13.38 0.80 -20.10
N THR A 272 14.71 0.89 -20.22
CA THR A 272 15.59 -0.24 -19.85
C THR A 272 15.55 -0.52 -18.36
N GLU A 273 15.51 0.51 -17.51
CA GLU A 273 15.31 0.37 -16.05
C GLU A 273 13.92 -0.20 -15.72
N ALA A 274 12.87 0.24 -16.43
CA ALA A 274 11.52 -0.30 -16.27
C ALA A 274 11.48 -1.81 -16.59
N ILE A 275 12.10 -2.23 -17.69
CA ILE A 275 12.26 -3.63 -18.09
C ILE A 275 13.11 -4.41 -17.09
N GLY A 276 14.15 -3.79 -16.53
CA GLY A 276 14.98 -4.37 -15.48
C GLY A 276 14.18 -4.67 -14.20
N SER A 277 13.22 -3.79 -13.88
CA SER A 277 12.31 -3.94 -12.75
C SER A 277 11.22 -5.00 -12.99
N ASP A 278 10.73 -5.10 -14.23
CA ASP A 278 9.75 -6.10 -14.65
C ASP A 278 9.98 -6.53 -16.11
N ARG A 279 10.51 -7.73 -16.28
CA ARG A 279 10.80 -8.29 -17.60
C ARG A 279 9.55 -8.65 -18.42
N THR A 280 8.38 -8.61 -17.82
CA THR A 280 7.09 -8.88 -18.49
C THR A 280 6.36 -7.61 -18.90
N TYR A 281 6.99 -6.43 -18.71
CA TYR A 281 6.39 -5.14 -19.02
C TYR A 281 6.48 -4.84 -20.51
N PHE A 282 5.58 -5.40 -21.32
CA PHE A 282 5.61 -5.35 -22.78
C PHE A 282 5.50 -3.92 -23.33
N GLU A 283 4.78 -3.00 -22.66
CA GLU A 283 4.69 -1.60 -23.06
C GLU A 283 6.05 -0.91 -23.03
N ALA A 284 6.91 -1.26 -22.08
CA ALA A 284 8.26 -0.67 -22.03
C ALA A 284 9.15 -1.15 -23.18
N TYR A 285 9.07 -2.42 -23.57
CA TYR A 285 9.73 -2.89 -24.79
C TYR A 285 9.20 -2.17 -26.04
N TYR A 286 7.89 -2.06 -26.18
CA TYR A 286 7.28 -1.38 -27.32
C TYR A 286 7.75 0.07 -27.43
N ASN A 287 7.67 0.84 -26.35
CA ASN A 287 8.07 2.24 -26.37
C ASN A 287 9.58 2.43 -26.56
N ARG A 288 10.42 1.53 -26.00
CA ARG A 288 11.86 1.53 -26.27
C ARG A 288 12.13 1.24 -27.74
N GLY A 289 11.41 0.30 -28.34
CA GLY A 289 11.45 0.02 -29.75
C GLY A 289 11.08 1.21 -30.63
N LEU A 290 10.04 1.98 -30.23
CA LEU A 290 9.69 3.23 -30.92
C LEU A 290 10.81 4.28 -30.81
N CYS A 291 11.47 4.41 -29.67
CA CYS A 291 12.62 5.30 -29.52
C CYS A 291 13.76 4.86 -30.46
N HIS A 292 14.08 3.57 -30.52
CA HIS A 292 15.07 3.04 -31.45
C HIS A 292 14.70 3.28 -32.91
N GLU A 293 13.44 3.10 -33.28
CA GLU A 293 12.94 3.39 -34.64
C GLU A 293 13.12 4.87 -35.00
N ASN A 294 12.76 5.79 -34.08
CA ASN A 294 12.93 7.23 -34.32
C ASN A 294 14.39 7.65 -34.48
N MET A 295 15.32 6.91 -33.89
CA MET A 295 16.76 7.12 -34.05
C MET A 295 17.36 6.40 -35.26
N GLY A 296 16.58 5.66 -36.05
CA GLY A 296 17.05 4.86 -37.20
C GLY A 296 17.71 3.54 -36.80
N ASN A 297 17.66 3.15 -35.53
CA ASN A 297 18.23 1.93 -34.99
C ASN A 297 17.27 0.73 -35.23
N TYR A 298 16.99 0.43 -36.50
CA TYR A 298 15.93 -0.51 -36.87
C TYR A 298 16.15 -1.96 -36.35
N GLN A 299 17.41 -2.36 -36.16
CA GLN A 299 17.71 -3.69 -35.61
C GLN A 299 17.29 -3.83 -34.15
N GLN A 300 17.56 -2.82 -33.33
CA GLN A 300 17.18 -2.78 -31.94
C GLN A 300 15.65 -2.64 -31.80
N ALA A 301 15.03 -1.79 -32.62
CA ALA A 301 13.60 -1.64 -32.70
C ALA A 301 12.88 -2.96 -32.97
N GLU A 302 13.35 -3.73 -33.97
CA GLU A 302 12.83 -5.07 -34.29
C GLU A 302 12.92 -6.02 -33.08
N GLN A 303 14.07 -6.04 -32.40
CA GLN A 303 14.26 -6.91 -31.23
C GLN A 303 13.25 -6.58 -30.13
N ASP A 304 13.03 -5.30 -29.86
CA ASP A 304 12.11 -4.82 -28.84
C ASP A 304 10.64 -5.11 -29.20
N PHE A 305 10.21 -4.87 -30.44
CA PHE A 305 8.85 -5.21 -30.89
C PHE A 305 8.58 -6.72 -30.83
N ARG A 306 9.56 -7.55 -31.21
CA ARG A 306 9.45 -9.01 -31.05
C ARG A 306 9.39 -9.43 -29.58
N ALA A 307 10.14 -8.77 -28.70
CA ALA A 307 10.09 -9.02 -27.26
C ALA A 307 8.71 -8.67 -26.67
N ALA A 308 8.14 -7.53 -27.05
CA ALA A 308 6.79 -7.14 -26.67
C ALA A 308 5.75 -8.18 -27.12
N LEU A 309 5.81 -8.62 -28.38
CA LEU A 309 4.91 -9.64 -28.94
C LEU A 309 5.10 -11.03 -28.32
N LYS A 310 6.29 -11.37 -27.88
CA LYS A 310 6.55 -12.63 -27.15
C LYS A 310 5.84 -12.64 -25.81
N ILE A 311 5.71 -11.49 -25.13
CA ILE A 311 5.02 -11.35 -23.85
C ILE A 311 3.51 -11.24 -24.07
N LYS A 312 3.09 -10.39 -25.02
CA LYS A 312 1.69 -10.16 -25.37
C LYS A 312 1.51 -10.32 -26.90
N SER A 313 1.11 -11.53 -27.32
CA SER A 313 1.05 -11.93 -28.73
C SER A 313 -0.03 -11.19 -29.54
N ASP A 314 -1.06 -10.67 -28.87
CA ASP A 314 -2.18 -9.92 -29.44
C ASP A 314 -2.00 -8.39 -29.34
N TYR A 315 -0.75 -7.92 -29.18
CA TYR A 315 -0.47 -6.48 -29.10
C TYR A 315 -0.28 -5.89 -30.52
N ASP A 316 -1.39 -5.51 -31.13
CA ASP A 316 -1.46 -5.00 -32.52
C ASP A 316 -0.50 -3.85 -32.81
N TYR A 317 -0.31 -2.92 -31.85
CA TYR A 317 0.63 -1.81 -32.02
C TYR A 317 2.08 -2.27 -32.26
N ALA A 318 2.52 -3.28 -31.52
CA ALA A 318 3.86 -3.84 -31.72
C ALA A 318 3.97 -4.63 -33.03
N ALA A 319 2.91 -5.33 -33.45
CA ALA A 319 2.89 -6.05 -34.73
C ALA A 319 2.98 -5.08 -35.90
N LEU A 320 2.22 -4.00 -35.90
CA LEU A 320 2.27 -2.95 -36.94
C LEU A 320 3.63 -2.24 -36.96
N ALA A 321 4.21 -1.95 -35.81
CA ALA A 321 5.52 -1.33 -35.70
C ALA A 321 6.61 -2.26 -36.22
N LEU A 322 6.55 -3.55 -35.93
CA LEU A 322 7.46 -4.57 -36.44
C LEU A 322 7.41 -4.65 -37.99
N ASP A 323 6.20 -4.73 -38.56
CA ASP A 323 6.05 -4.75 -40.05
C ASP A 323 6.65 -3.48 -40.69
N ARG A 324 6.42 -2.32 -40.10
CA ARG A 324 6.97 -1.03 -40.55
C ARG A 324 8.50 -1.01 -40.55
N VAL A 325 9.12 -1.54 -39.49
CA VAL A 325 10.57 -1.56 -39.34
C VAL A 325 11.21 -2.57 -40.28
N LEU A 326 10.58 -3.73 -40.52
CA LEU A 326 11.07 -4.75 -41.46
C LEU A 326 11.12 -4.25 -42.92
N LYS A 327 10.22 -3.31 -43.26
CA LYS A 327 10.21 -2.68 -44.60
C LYS A 327 11.28 -1.59 -44.78
N LYS A 328 11.90 -1.12 -43.69
CA LYS A 328 12.95 -0.07 -43.69
C LYS A 328 14.37 -0.63 -43.66
N LYS A 329 14.52 -1.94 -43.46
CA LYS A 329 15.79 -2.68 -43.53
C LYS A 329 16.13 -3.07 -44.96
#